data_65685029e5c6b34cc092d10a7b9ed31d
#
_entry.id   65685029e5c6b34cc092d10a7b9ed31d
#
_cell.length_a   1.000
_cell.length_b   1.000
_cell.length_c   1.000
_cell.angle_alpha   90.00
_cell.angle_beta   90.00
_cell.angle_gamma   90.00
#
_symmetry.space_group_name_H-M   'P 1'
#
loop_
_entity.id
_entity.type
_entity.pdbx_description
1 polymer ?
#
loop_
_entity_poly.entity_id
_entity_poly.type
_entity_poly.pdbx_seq_one_letter_code
_entity_poly.pdbx_strand_id
1 'polypeptide(L)'
;MNKTQKISIIIPVKNEEKNVTLLTKEILKTCSSMIFEVIFINDGSTDNTENVLVKLKNKYNNLRIINHLKSYGQSAALKSGILNAKNDTIVTLDGDCQNDPADIPKMLNMFQNNKHRLLLIGGVRKNRKDNFGKRLGSKFGKLCRKFLLNDSHPDSGCGIKIFHKKLFLLMPYFDHIHRFLPVLAKREGAEVLEFEVNHRSRLEGNSNYTNFGRLLVGIYDVLGVIWLLKRSPKNFNAKEVK
;
A
#
# COMPACT_ATOMS: atom_id res chain seq x y z
N MET A 1 27.82 -4.00 10.96
CA MET A 1 27.12 -2.82 11.51
C MET A 1 25.73 -2.78 10.91
N ASN A 2 24.68 -3.04 11.71
CA ASN A 2 23.30 -2.92 11.25
C ASN A 2 23.05 -1.45 10.89
N LYS A 3 22.87 -1.15 9.59
CA LYS A 3 22.41 0.17 9.16
C LYS A 3 21.05 0.41 9.80
N THR A 4 20.96 1.41 10.67
CA THR A 4 19.70 1.84 11.28
C THR A 4 18.69 2.09 10.16
N GLN A 5 17.61 1.33 10.17
CA GLN A 5 16.58 1.39 9.11
C GLN A 5 15.87 2.73 9.14
N LYS A 6 15.82 3.39 7.98
CA LYS A 6 15.03 4.62 7.80
C LYS A 6 13.85 4.30 6.90
N ILE A 7 12.63 4.43 7.41
CA ILE A 7 11.40 4.10 6.68
C ILE A 7 10.38 5.22 6.73
N SER A 8 9.55 5.31 5.71
CA SER A 8 8.35 6.15 5.69
C SER A 8 7.10 5.27 5.63
N ILE A 9 6.26 5.36 6.65
CA ILE A 9 5.01 4.62 6.75
C ILE A 9 3.89 5.51 6.21
N ILE A 10 3.22 5.09 5.15
CA ILE A 10 2.20 5.84 4.42
C ILE A 10 0.83 5.25 4.71
N ILE A 11 -0.08 6.07 5.25
CA ILE A 11 -1.38 5.61 5.72
C ILE A 11 -2.48 6.53 5.17
N PRO A 12 -3.16 6.13 4.08
CA PRO A 12 -4.38 6.79 3.64
C PRO A 12 -5.50 6.60 4.67
N VAL A 13 -6.19 7.67 5.01
CA VAL A 13 -7.35 7.63 5.92
C VAL A 13 -8.49 8.48 5.38
N LYS A 14 -9.71 7.99 5.58
CA LYS A 14 -10.94 8.72 5.32
C LYS A 14 -12.03 8.25 6.27
N ASN A 15 -12.46 9.15 7.16
CA ASN A 15 -13.45 8.86 8.20
C ASN A 15 -13.02 7.70 9.12
N GLU A 16 -11.83 7.84 9.70
CA GLU A 16 -11.19 6.82 10.55
C GLU A 16 -10.88 7.39 11.97
N GLU A 17 -11.69 8.35 12.47
CA GLU A 17 -11.47 9.03 13.75
C GLU A 17 -11.24 8.08 14.93
N LYS A 18 -11.90 6.90 14.91
CA LYS A 18 -11.81 5.91 15.98
C LYS A 18 -10.56 5.01 15.87
N ASN A 19 -10.02 4.87 14.67
CA ASN A 19 -8.93 3.93 14.37
C ASN A 19 -7.54 4.58 14.43
N VAL A 20 -7.41 5.85 14.02
CA VAL A 20 -6.09 6.49 13.86
C VAL A 20 -5.28 6.57 15.15
N THR A 21 -5.93 6.72 16.32
CA THR A 21 -5.24 6.76 17.61
C THR A 21 -4.64 5.41 17.99
N LEU A 22 -5.40 4.33 17.83
CA LEU A 22 -4.92 2.98 18.12
C LEU A 22 -3.79 2.60 17.18
N LEU A 23 -4.00 2.79 15.87
CA LEU A 23 -3.00 2.50 14.84
C LEU A 23 -1.69 3.24 15.08
N THR A 24 -1.76 4.54 15.43
CA THR A 24 -0.58 5.32 15.78
C THR A 24 0.19 4.70 16.94
N LYS A 25 -0.49 4.36 18.05
CA LYS A 25 0.15 3.76 19.23
C LYS A 25 0.82 2.42 18.91
N GLU A 26 0.17 1.58 18.12
CA GLU A 26 0.72 0.29 17.70
C GLU A 26 1.97 0.44 16.83
N ILE A 27 1.96 1.37 15.86
CA ILE A 27 3.11 1.66 15.02
C ILE A 27 4.28 2.19 15.86
N LEU A 28 4.04 3.15 16.75
CA LEU A 28 5.06 3.71 17.62
C LEU A 28 5.71 2.65 18.52
N LYS A 29 4.91 1.74 19.08
CA LYS A 29 5.40 0.63 19.88
C LYS A 29 6.25 -0.34 19.04
N THR A 30 5.76 -0.71 17.87
CA THR A 30 6.39 -1.71 17.00
C THR A 30 7.69 -1.21 16.39
N CYS A 31 7.74 0.06 15.97
CA CYS A 31 8.87 0.65 15.28
C CYS A 31 9.83 1.43 16.19
N SER A 32 9.69 1.31 17.53
CA SER A 32 10.46 2.10 18.51
C SER A 32 11.98 2.04 18.35
N SER A 33 12.52 0.93 17.83
CA SER A 33 13.95 0.75 17.58
C SER A 33 14.42 1.21 16.19
N MET A 34 13.55 1.82 15.39
CA MET A 34 13.82 2.22 14.02
C MET A 34 13.82 3.75 13.89
N ILE A 35 14.48 4.27 12.84
CA ILE A 35 14.30 5.66 12.42
C ILE A 35 13.16 5.69 11.42
N PHE A 36 12.01 6.29 11.78
CA PHE A 36 10.83 6.29 10.94
C PHE A 36 10.06 7.59 11.00
N GLU A 37 9.29 7.85 9.95
CA GLU A 37 8.21 8.81 9.93
C GLU A 37 6.90 8.10 9.60
N VAL A 38 5.81 8.60 10.15
CA VAL A 38 4.45 8.20 9.79
C VAL A 38 3.77 9.36 9.08
N ILE A 39 3.27 9.12 7.88
CA ILE A 39 2.55 10.13 7.10
C ILE A 39 1.11 9.64 6.94
N PHE A 40 0.20 10.28 7.65
CA PHE A 40 -1.23 10.13 7.42
C PHE A 40 -1.66 11.05 6.28
N ILE A 41 -2.40 10.49 5.32
CA ILE A 41 -3.00 11.27 4.25
C ILE A 41 -4.52 11.25 4.49
N ASN A 42 -5.02 12.37 5.01
CA ASN A 42 -6.44 12.58 5.22
C ASN A 42 -7.11 12.91 3.88
N ASP A 43 -7.78 11.93 3.30
CA ASP A 43 -8.40 12.05 1.97
C ASP A 43 -9.82 12.64 2.06
N GLY A 44 -9.90 13.88 2.53
CA GLY A 44 -11.16 14.63 2.62
C GLY A 44 -12.16 13.98 3.58
N SER A 45 -11.73 13.66 4.81
CA SER A 45 -12.63 13.17 5.87
C SER A 45 -13.66 14.22 6.24
N THR A 46 -14.87 13.77 6.58
CA THR A 46 -16.01 14.60 7.01
C THR A 46 -16.36 14.42 8.50
N ASP A 47 -15.67 13.48 9.16
CA ASP A 47 -15.76 13.23 10.60
C ASP A 47 -14.63 13.98 11.35
N ASN A 48 -14.38 13.59 12.59
CA ASN A 48 -13.36 14.23 13.43
C ASN A 48 -11.93 13.72 13.19
N THR A 49 -11.68 12.94 12.12
CA THR A 49 -10.37 12.36 11.82
C THR A 49 -9.23 13.40 11.80
N GLU A 50 -9.46 14.56 11.15
CA GLU A 50 -8.43 15.60 11.04
C GLU A 50 -8.02 16.14 12.42
N ASN A 51 -8.98 16.46 13.28
CA ASN A 51 -8.70 16.98 14.62
C ASN A 51 -7.95 15.95 15.49
N VAL A 52 -8.31 14.66 15.36
CA VAL A 52 -7.61 13.59 16.07
C VAL A 52 -6.15 13.48 15.58
N LEU A 53 -5.92 13.53 14.27
CA LEU A 53 -4.58 13.50 13.69
C LEU A 53 -3.73 14.70 14.12
N VAL A 54 -4.30 15.92 14.16
CA VAL A 54 -3.61 17.13 14.65
C VAL A 54 -3.16 16.97 16.10
N LYS A 55 -4.04 16.44 16.98
CA LYS A 55 -3.67 16.14 18.38
C LYS A 55 -2.52 15.13 18.46
N LEU A 56 -2.55 14.08 17.63
CA LEU A 56 -1.48 13.08 17.58
C LEU A 56 -0.16 13.68 17.07
N LYS A 57 -0.20 14.52 16.03
CA LYS A 57 0.97 15.21 15.49
C LYS A 57 1.64 16.11 16.55
N ASN A 58 0.84 16.82 17.35
CA ASN A 58 1.39 17.67 18.44
C ASN A 58 2.07 16.85 19.55
N LYS A 59 1.68 15.58 19.69
CA LYS A 59 2.26 14.67 20.69
C LYS A 59 3.48 13.90 20.18
N TYR A 60 3.56 13.62 18.86
CA TYR A 60 4.57 12.73 18.28
C TYR A 60 5.30 13.40 17.11
N ASN A 61 6.59 13.74 17.30
CA ASN A 61 7.41 14.49 16.34
C ASN A 61 7.64 13.76 15.00
N ASN A 62 7.53 12.44 14.97
CA ASN A 62 7.71 11.63 13.78
C ASN A 62 6.42 11.44 12.95
N LEU A 63 5.31 12.08 13.37
CA LEU A 63 4.04 12.03 12.69
C LEU A 63 3.84 13.26 11.80
N ARG A 64 3.43 13.04 10.57
CA ARG A 64 3.11 14.07 9.58
C ARG A 64 1.71 13.85 9.02
N ILE A 65 1.07 14.94 8.62
CA ILE A 65 -0.28 14.91 8.06
C ILE A 65 -0.25 15.65 6.72
N ILE A 66 -0.89 15.06 5.73
CA ILE A 66 -1.20 15.68 4.44
C ILE A 66 -2.72 15.66 4.30
N ASN A 67 -3.33 16.83 4.16
CA ASN A 67 -4.77 16.96 3.94
C ASN A 67 -5.06 17.14 2.45
N HIS A 68 -5.97 16.35 1.93
CA HIS A 68 -6.61 16.59 0.66
C HIS A 68 -7.85 17.47 0.87
N LEU A 69 -8.05 18.48 0.01
CA LEU A 69 -9.21 19.39 0.09
C LEU A 69 -10.55 18.67 -0.12
N LYS A 70 -10.54 17.56 -0.85
CA LYS A 70 -11.66 16.64 -1.06
C LYS A 70 -11.12 15.22 -1.23
N SER A 71 -12.00 14.23 -1.22
CA SER A 71 -11.58 12.85 -1.46
C SER A 71 -11.20 12.64 -2.93
N TYR A 72 -9.98 12.16 -3.14
CA TYR A 72 -9.43 11.77 -4.45
C TYR A 72 -9.18 10.26 -4.54
N GLY A 73 -9.47 9.51 -3.48
CA GLY A 73 -9.33 8.07 -3.42
C GLY A 73 -7.96 7.59 -2.91
N GLN A 74 -7.92 6.31 -2.54
CA GLN A 74 -6.77 5.68 -1.90
C GLN A 74 -5.48 5.78 -2.72
N SER A 75 -5.57 5.67 -4.04
CA SER A 75 -4.40 5.76 -4.93
C SER A 75 -3.77 7.15 -4.94
N ALA A 76 -4.60 8.20 -4.96
CA ALA A 76 -4.13 9.57 -4.88
C ALA A 76 -3.49 9.85 -3.52
N ALA A 77 -4.11 9.37 -2.44
CA ALA A 77 -3.58 9.51 -1.09
C ALA A 77 -2.22 8.80 -0.94
N LEU A 78 -2.08 7.56 -1.43
CA LEU A 78 -0.78 6.87 -1.45
C LEU A 78 0.27 7.65 -2.25
N LYS A 79 -0.07 8.13 -3.44
CA LYS A 79 0.84 8.95 -4.26
C LYS A 79 1.30 10.19 -3.51
N SER A 80 0.37 10.94 -2.91
CA SER A 80 0.69 12.14 -2.13
C SER A 80 1.65 11.82 -0.98
N GLY A 81 1.41 10.73 -0.24
CA GLY A 81 2.28 10.29 0.84
C GLY A 81 3.67 9.87 0.35
N ILE A 82 3.75 9.06 -0.71
CA ILE A 82 5.01 8.55 -1.25
C ILE A 82 5.87 9.68 -1.81
N LEU A 83 5.29 10.64 -2.55
CA LEU A 83 6.02 11.80 -3.07
C LEU A 83 6.65 12.63 -1.95
N ASN A 84 5.93 12.82 -0.84
CA ASN A 84 6.35 13.59 0.33
C ASN A 84 7.18 12.80 1.35
N ALA A 85 7.39 11.50 1.14
CA ALA A 85 8.22 10.67 2.01
C ALA A 85 9.68 11.09 1.96
N LYS A 86 10.33 11.14 3.14
CA LYS A 86 11.75 11.51 3.29
C LYS A 86 12.69 10.33 3.07
N ASN A 87 12.19 9.10 3.26
CA ASN A 87 13.01 7.90 3.19
C ASN A 87 12.73 7.10 1.92
N ASP A 88 13.73 6.35 1.46
CA ASP A 88 13.65 5.54 0.24
C ASP A 88 12.88 4.23 0.44
N THR A 89 12.78 3.74 1.67
CA THR A 89 11.97 2.56 1.98
C THR A 89 10.59 2.99 2.40
N ILE A 90 9.61 2.59 1.61
CA ILE A 90 8.19 2.89 1.83
C ILE A 90 7.51 1.66 2.42
N VAL A 91 6.73 1.89 3.47
CA VAL A 91 5.78 0.93 4.03
C VAL A 91 4.39 1.50 3.85
N THR A 92 3.45 0.75 3.27
CA THR A 92 2.04 1.16 3.21
C THR A 92 1.22 0.38 4.22
N LEU A 93 0.19 1.01 4.80
CA LEU A 93 -0.81 0.41 5.67
C LEU A 93 -2.18 1.00 5.37
N ASP A 94 -3.24 0.22 5.59
CA ASP A 94 -4.61 0.75 5.60
C ASP A 94 -4.92 1.38 6.97
N GLY A 95 -5.76 2.43 6.99
CA GLY A 95 -6.10 3.19 8.20
C GLY A 95 -7.11 2.50 9.13
N ASP A 96 -7.70 1.37 8.72
CA ASP A 96 -8.81 0.68 9.39
C ASP A 96 -8.39 -0.36 10.45
N CYS A 97 -7.11 -0.37 10.83
CA CYS A 97 -6.50 -1.30 11.80
C CYS A 97 -6.59 -2.79 11.43
N GLN A 98 -6.96 -3.15 10.20
CA GLN A 98 -7.00 -4.56 9.78
C GLN A 98 -5.60 -5.15 9.56
N ASN A 99 -4.63 -4.34 9.13
CA ASN A 99 -3.22 -4.75 9.04
C ASN A 99 -2.57 -4.66 10.43
N ASP A 100 -1.77 -5.67 10.77
CA ASP A 100 -1.04 -5.68 12.03
C ASP A 100 0.34 -5.00 11.86
N PRO A 101 0.60 -3.83 12.51
CA PRO A 101 1.91 -3.20 12.45
C PRO A 101 3.05 -4.10 12.95
N ALA A 102 2.77 -5.12 13.76
CA ALA A 102 3.77 -6.08 14.26
C ALA A 102 4.45 -6.91 13.15
N ASP A 103 3.87 -6.94 11.94
CA ASP A 103 4.49 -7.60 10.79
C ASP A 103 5.56 -6.72 10.12
N ILE A 104 5.57 -5.39 10.33
CA ILE A 104 6.54 -4.46 9.71
C ILE A 104 7.99 -4.87 9.96
N PRO A 105 8.45 -5.13 11.20
CA PRO A 105 9.84 -5.49 11.45
C PRO A 105 10.30 -6.75 10.72
N LYS A 106 9.42 -7.76 10.65
CA LYS A 106 9.71 -9.03 9.96
C LYS A 106 9.82 -8.84 8.46
N MET A 107 8.87 -8.10 7.86
CA MET A 107 8.89 -7.76 6.44
C MET A 107 10.13 -6.91 6.09
N LEU A 108 10.52 -5.96 6.95
CA LEU A 108 11.71 -5.14 6.77
C LEU A 108 13.00 -5.96 6.82
N ASN A 109 13.09 -6.94 7.73
CA ASN A 109 14.22 -7.85 7.77
C ASN A 109 14.35 -8.63 6.46
N MET A 110 13.26 -9.16 5.92
CA MET A 110 13.23 -9.81 4.61
C MET A 110 13.65 -8.85 3.48
N PHE A 111 13.15 -7.60 3.52
CA PHE A 111 13.46 -6.57 2.53
C PHE A 111 14.95 -6.21 2.50
N GLN A 112 15.60 -6.10 3.66
CA GLN A 112 17.02 -5.74 3.76
C GLN A 112 17.97 -6.87 3.41
N ASN A 113 17.59 -8.11 3.68
CA ASN A 113 18.39 -9.28 3.35
C ASN A 113 18.36 -9.60 1.85
N ASN A 114 17.45 -8.98 1.12
CA ASN A 114 17.39 -9.10 -0.34
C ASN A 114 18.29 -8.04 -0.99
N LYS A 115 19.12 -8.48 -1.96
CA LYS A 115 20.08 -7.61 -2.67
C LYS A 115 19.55 -7.09 -4.01
N HIS A 116 18.30 -7.41 -4.38
CA HIS A 116 17.75 -6.95 -5.64
C HIS A 116 17.60 -5.42 -5.66
N ARG A 117 18.00 -4.80 -6.79
CA ARG A 117 18.03 -3.33 -6.93
C ARG A 117 16.65 -2.68 -6.78
N LEU A 118 15.59 -3.36 -7.22
CA LEU A 118 14.21 -2.95 -7.07
C LEU A 118 13.42 -4.12 -6.48
N LEU A 119 12.82 -3.91 -5.33
CA LEU A 119 12.12 -4.93 -4.57
C LEU A 119 10.76 -4.42 -4.11
N LEU A 120 9.75 -5.29 -4.17
CA LEU A 120 8.46 -5.13 -3.52
C LEU A 120 8.14 -6.39 -2.73
N ILE A 121 7.85 -6.25 -1.45
CA ILE A 121 7.28 -7.32 -0.62
C ILE A 121 5.82 -6.99 -0.36
N GLY A 122 4.92 -7.85 -0.82
CA GLY A 122 3.48 -7.73 -0.61
C GLY A 122 3.00 -8.65 0.51
N GLY A 123 2.15 -8.12 1.38
CA GLY A 123 1.49 -8.92 2.40
C GLY A 123 0.48 -9.90 1.77
N VAL A 124 0.41 -11.11 2.33
CA VAL A 124 -0.60 -12.13 2.01
C VAL A 124 -1.37 -12.44 3.28
N ARG A 125 -2.66 -12.13 3.31
CA ARG A 125 -3.49 -12.27 4.49
C ARG A 125 -3.73 -13.73 4.84
N LYS A 126 -3.26 -14.13 6.01
CA LYS A 126 -3.52 -15.46 6.59
C LYS A 126 -4.96 -15.53 7.06
N ASN A 127 -5.65 -16.62 6.74
CA ASN A 127 -7.02 -16.91 7.21
C ASN A 127 -8.08 -15.85 6.87
N ARG A 128 -8.15 -15.41 5.62
CA ARG A 128 -9.19 -14.50 5.16
C ARG A 128 -10.59 -15.09 5.38
N LYS A 129 -11.31 -14.58 6.39
CA LYS A 129 -12.70 -14.94 6.72
C LYS A 129 -13.67 -14.20 5.78
N ASP A 130 -13.75 -14.60 4.52
CA ASP A 130 -14.75 -14.06 3.60
C ASP A 130 -16.01 -14.93 3.56
N ASN A 131 -17.18 -14.32 3.43
CA ASN A 131 -18.44 -15.02 3.16
C ASN A 131 -18.36 -15.74 1.81
N PHE A 132 -19.03 -16.89 1.69
CA PHE A 132 -18.94 -17.81 0.55
C PHE A 132 -19.07 -17.12 -0.83
N GLY A 133 -20.03 -16.19 -1.01
CA GLY A 133 -20.20 -15.45 -2.26
C GLY A 133 -19.05 -14.48 -2.59
N LYS A 134 -18.46 -13.82 -1.58
CA LYS A 134 -17.25 -12.98 -1.74
C LYS A 134 -16.03 -13.83 -2.10
N ARG A 135 -15.97 -15.07 -1.61
CA ARG A 135 -14.90 -16.03 -1.88
C ARG A 135 -14.89 -16.50 -3.34
N LEU A 136 -16.08 -16.74 -3.91
CA LEU A 136 -16.22 -17.16 -5.32
C LEU A 136 -15.83 -16.04 -6.29
N GLY A 137 -16.36 -14.82 -6.09
CA GLY A 137 -15.99 -13.65 -6.88
C GLY A 137 -14.49 -13.29 -6.76
N SER A 138 -13.92 -13.44 -5.58
CA SER A 138 -12.48 -13.24 -5.34
C SER A 138 -11.62 -14.29 -6.06
N LYS A 139 -12.03 -15.57 -6.08
CA LYS A 139 -11.33 -16.64 -6.81
C LYS A 139 -11.35 -16.39 -8.32
N PHE A 140 -12.50 -16.03 -8.88
CA PHE A 140 -12.62 -15.70 -10.30
C PHE A 140 -11.77 -14.48 -10.68
N GLY A 141 -11.83 -13.39 -9.90
CA GLY A 141 -10.99 -12.21 -10.13
C GLY A 141 -9.48 -12.50 -10.02
N LYS A 142 -9.06 -13.39 -9.11
CA LYS A 142 -7.68 -13.87 -9.02
C LYS A 142 -7.26 -14.66 -10.26
N LEU A 143 -8.13 -15.56 -10.71
CA LEU A 143 -7.88 -16.38 -11.90
C LEU A 143 -7.73 -15.51 -13.15
N CYS A 144 -8.65 -14.56 -13.35
CA CYS A 144 -8.57 -13.59 -14.44
C CYS A 144 -7.28 -12.78 -14.40
N ARG A 145 -6.87 -12.27 -13.24
CA ARG A 145 -5.63 -11.51 -13.11
C ARG A 145 -4.39 -12.36 -13.36
N LYS A 146 -4.38 -13.60 -12.85
CA LYS A 146 -3.27 -14.54 -13.10
C LYS A 146 -3.08 -14.79 -14.60
N PHE A 147 -4.16 -15.06 -15.33
CA PHE A 147 -4.09 -15.33 -16.76
C PHE A 147 -3.85 -14.08 -17.62
N LEU A 148 -4.55 -12.98 -17.32
CA LEU A 148 -4.53 -11.78 -18.17
C LEU A 148 -3.34 -10.88 -17.90
N LEU A 149 -2.90 -10.82 -16.63
CA LEU A 149 -1.83 -9.89 -16.19
C LEU A 149 -0.54 -10.60 -15.79
N ASN A 150 -0.50 -11.94 -15.83
CA ASN A 150 0.59 -12.74 -15.26
C ASN A 150 0.90 -12.37 -13.78
N ASP A 151 -0.19 -12.00 -13.04
CA ASP A 151 -0.12 -11.64 -11.64
C ASP A 151 -0.06 -12.89 -10.78
N SER A 152 1.14 -13.25 -10.36
CA SER A 152 1.36 -14.39 -9.47
C SER A 152 1.10 -14.05 -7.99
N HIS A 153 0.95 -12.75 -7.62
CA HIS A 153 0.77 -12.38 -6.22
C HIS A 153 -0.63 -12.76 -5.72
N PRO A 154 -0.73 -13.59 -4.67
CA PRO A 154 -2.01 -14.17 -4.25
C PRO A 154 -2.97 -13.16 -3.61
N ASP A 155 -2.48 -12.03 -3.11
CA ASP A 155 -3.27 -11.01 -2.41
C ASP A 155 -2.82 -9.57 -2.72
N SER A 156 -2.88 -9.17 -3.98
CA SER A 156 -2.48 -7.81 -4.42
C SER A 156 -3.28 -6.69 -3.73
N GLY A 157 -4.47 -7.01 -3.19
CA GLY A 157 -5.32 -6.08 -2.44
C GLY A 157 -4.93 -5.89 -0.96
N CYS A 158 -3.92 -6.58 -0.44
CA CYS A 158 -3.45 -6.37 0.92
C CYS A 158 -2.81 -4.98 1.06
N GLY A 159 -3.21 -4.20 2.09
CA GLY A 159 -2.73 -2.83 2.31
C GLY A 159 -1.27 -2.74 2.71
N ILE A 160 -0.75 -3.73 3.46
CA ILE A 160 0.64 -3.72 3.89
C ILE A 160 1.56 -4.18 2.76
N LYS A 161 2.46 -3.29 2.37
CA LYS A 161 3.51 -3.54 1.37
C LYS A 161 4.77 -2.78 1.76
N ILE A 162 5.93 -3.32 1.38
CA ILE A 162 7.23 -2.66 1.53
C ILE A 162 7.92 -2.62 0.17
N PHE A 163 8.40 -1.46 -0.23
CA PHE A 163 9.07 -1.28 -1.52
C PHE A 163 9.98 -0.04 -1.53
N HIS A 164 10.88 0.03 -2.50
CA HIS A 164 11.69 1.22 -2.73
C HIS A 164 10.83 2.35 -3.32
N LYS A 165 10.93 3.57 -2.78
CA LYS A 165 10.25 4.78 -3.31
C LYS A 165 10.48 4.91 -4.81
N LYS A 166 11.71 4.71 -5.28
CA LYS A 166 12.07 4.75 -6.70
C LYS A 166 11.21 3.82 -7.56
N LEU A 167 10.88 2.62 -7.06
CA LEU A 167 10.05 1.67 -7.79
C LEU A 167 8.66 2.25 -8.09
N PHE A 168 8.02 2.88 -7.11
CA PHE A 168 6.72 3.52 -7.32
C PHE A 168 6.80 4.68 -8.32
N LEU A 169 7.89 5.46 -8.29
CA LEU A 169 8.09 6.60 -9.20
C LEU A 169 8.30 6.17 -10.67
N LEU A 170 8.77 4.95 -10.91
CA LEU A 170 8.90 4.38 -12.25
C LEU A 170 7.55 3.89 -12.81
N MET A 171 6.59 3.58 -11.95
CA MET A 171 5.29 3.06 -12.39
C MET A 171 4.41 4.16 -12.99
N PRO A 172 3.66 3.87 -14.07
CA PRO A 172 2.64 4.78 -14.58
C PRO A 172 1.53 4.94 -13.54
N TYR A 173 1.22 6.19 -13.20
CA TYR A 173 0.17 6.46 -12.24
C TYR A 173 -1.21 6.49 -12.91
N PHE A 174 -2.18 5.79 -12.27
CA PHE A 174 -3.60 5.84 -12.58
C PHE A 174 -4.42 5.58 -11.31
N ASP A 175 -5.70 5.88 -11.31
CA ASP A 175 -6.56 5.55 -10.17
C ASP A 175 -6.66 4.03 -9.99
N HIS A 176 -6.81 3.54 -8.77
CA HIS A 176 -6.75 2.12 -8.37
C HIS A 176 -5.39 1.42 -8.56
N ILE A 177 -4.31 2.14 -8.88
CA ILE A 177 -2.95 1.56 -9.02
C ILE A 177 -2.54 0.70 -7.80
N HIS A 178 -3.01 1.04 -6.59
CA HIS A 178 -2.68 0.31 -5.36
C HIS A 178 -3.03 -1.19 -5.42
N ARG A 179 -3.98 -1.59 -6.29
CA ARG A 179 -4.39 -2.98 -6.52
C ARG A 179 -3.46 -3.73 -7.48
N PHE A 180 -2.63 -3.02 -8.23
CA PHE A 180 -1.80 -3.55 -9.30
C PHE A 180 -0.31 -3.40 -9.05
N LEU A 181 0.09 -2.90 -7.86
CA LEU A 181 1.49 -2.67 -7.52
C LEU A 181 2.40 -3.89 -7.78
N PRO A 182 2.03 -5.15 -7.43
CA PRO A 182 2.88 -6.30 -7.73
C PRO A 182 3.13 -6.52 -9.22
N VAL A 183 2.10 -6.39 -10.04
CA VAL A 183 2.19 -6.55 -11.51
C VAL A 183 3.03 -5.45 -12.12
N LEU A 184 2.79 -4.21 -11.71
CA LEU A 184 3.54 -3.06 -12.21
C LEU A 184 4.99 -3.09 -11.73
N ALA A 185 5.24 -3.57 -10.52
CA ALA A 185 6.60 -3.78 -10.01
C ALA A 185 7.39 -4.75 -10.91
N LYS A 186 6.79 -5.89 -11.27
CA LYS A 186 7.39 -6.86 -12.21
C LYS A 186 7.66 -6.24 -13.58
N ARG A 187 6.74 -5.41 -14.07
CA ARG A 187 6.92 -4.67 -15.32
C ARG A 187 8.17 -3.80 -15.30
N GLU A 188 8.45 -3.14 -14.18
CA GLU A 188 9.66 -2.31 -13.99
C GLU A 188 10.92 -3.13 -13.63
N GLY A 189 10.86 -4.46 -13.75
CA GLY A 189 11.98 -5.34 -13.46
C GLY A 189 12.27 -5.53 -11.98
N ALA A 190 11.31 -5.26 -11.11
CA ALA A 190 11.47 -5.52 -9.69
C ALA A 190 11.23 -6.99 -9.35
N GLU A 191 11.95 -7.49 -8.35
CA GLU A 191 11.58 -8.71 -7.66
C GLU A 191 10.35 -8.47 -6.79
N VAL A 192 9.39 -9.39 -6.84
CA VAL A 192 8.16 -9.33 -6.03
C VAL A 192 8.10 -10.57 -5.15
N LEU A 193 8.14 -10.34 -3.85
CA LEU A 193 8.08 -11.37 -2.83
C LEU A 193 6.78 -11.29 -2.04
N GLU A 194 6.42 -12.41 -1.44
CA GLU A 194 5.21 -12.58 -0.61
C GLU A 194 5.63 -12.73 0.84
N PHE A 195 4.84 -12.14 1.75
CA PHE A 195 5.00 -12.32 3.17
C PHE A 195 3.64 -12.57 3.83
N GLU A 196 3.50 -13.68 4.56
CA GLU A 196 2.27 -13.95 5.31
C GLU A 196 2.10 -12.94 6.46
N VAL A 197 0.98 -12.21 6.44
CA VAL A 197 0.66 -11.18 7.44
C VAL A 197 -0.58 -11.53 8.24
N ASN A 198 -0.61 -11.07 9.48
CA ASN A 198 -1.80 -11.14 10.31
C ASN A 198 -2.87 -10.19 9.75
N HIS A 199 -4.11 -10.68 9.74
CA HIS A 199 -5.25 -9.88 9.33
C HIS A 199 -6.33 -9.92 10.41
N ARG A 200 -6.64 -8.74 10.94
CA ARG A 200 -7.61 -8.57 12.01
C ARG A 200 -9.01 -8.31 11.42
N SER A 201 -10.04 -8.61 12.19
CA SER A 201 -11.38 -8.12 11.88
C SER A 201 -11.40 -6.59 11.98
N ARG A 202 -12.16 -5.92 11.11
CA ARG A 202 -12.37 -4.48 11.21
C ARG A 202 -13.02 -4.17 12.56
N LEU A 203 -12.47 -3.21 13.30
CA LEU A 203 -13.00 -2.84 14.60
C LEU A 203 -14.32 -2.06 14.46
N GLU A 204 -14.37 -1.10 13.51
CA GLU A 204 -15.56 -0.31 13.19
C GLU A 204 -15.52 0.21 11.74
N GLY A 205 -16.67 0.68 11.22
CA GLY A 205 -16.81 1.32 9.92
C GLY A 205 -17.51 0.47 8.85
N ASN A 206 -18.26 1.14 7.97
CA ASN A 206 -18.97 0.52 6.85
C ASN A 206 -18.16 0.60 5.56
N SER A 207 -18.26 -0.44 4.72
CA SER A 207 -17.64 -0.42 3.39
C SER A 207 -18.43 0.50 2.46
N ASN A 208 -17.86 1.60 2.02
CA ASN A 208 -18.50 2.66 1.22
C ASN A 208 -18.78 2.29 -0.25
N TYR A 209 -18.77 1.02 -0.64
CA TYR A 209 -18.90 0.64 -2.05
C TYR A 209 -19.92 -0.47 -2.29
N THR A 210 -20.72 -0.33 -3.34
CA THR A 210 -21.59 -1.39 -3.87
C THR A 210 -20.80 -2.43 -4.65
N ASN A 211 -21.19 -3.70 -4.59
CA ASN A 211 -20.47 -4.80 -5.23
C ASN A 211 -20.46 -4.73 -6.76
N PHE A 212 -21.51 -4.23 -7.39
CA PHE A 212 -21.65 -4.16 -8.84
C PHE A 212 -20.77 -3.07 -9.47
N GLY A 213 -20.75 -1.87 -8.89
CA GLY A 213 -19.86 -0.78 -9.33
C GLY A 213 -18.38 -1.17 -9.26
N ARG A 214 -18.00 -1.89 -8.20
CA ARG A 214 -16.62 -2.43 -8.06
C ARG A 214 -16.23 -3.42 -9.16
N LEU A 215 -17.17 -4.24 -9.65
CA LEU A 215 -16.90 -5.22 -10.68
C LEU A 215 -16.62 -4.53 -12.03
N LEU A 216 -17.46 -3.57 -12.43
CA LEU A 216 -17.30 -2.84 -13.68
C LEU A 216 -15.97 -2.05 -13.70
N VAL A 217 -15.70 -1.27 -12.64
CA VAL A 217 -14.43 -0.55 -12.50
C VAL A 217 -13.25 -1.51 -12.53
N GLY A 218 -13.35 -2.66 -11.86
CA GLY A 218 -12.30 -3.67 -11.86
C GLY A 218 -12.00 -4.25 -13.24
N ILE A 219 -13.00 -4.43 -14.12
CA ILE A 219 -12.81 -4.88 -15.50
C ILE A 219 -12.07 -3.80 -16.31
N TYR A 220 -12.49 -2.54 -16.20
CA TYR A 220 -11.84 -1.40 -16.85
C TYR A 220 -10.38 -1.28 -16.44
N ASP A 221 -10.10 -1.37 -15.14
CA ASP A 221 -8.74 -1.32 -14.61
C ASP A 221 -7.86 -2.45 -15.19
N VAL A 222 -8.39 -3.68 -15.25
CA VAL A 222 -7.68 -4.83 -15.81
C VAL A 222 -7.36 -4.62 -17.29
N LEU A 223 -8.31 -4.14 -18.10
CA LEU A 223 -8.09 -3.85 -19.53
C LEU A 223 -7.03 -2.76 -19.72
N GLY A 224 -7.09 -1.70 -18.91
CA GLY A 224 -6.09 -0.63 -18.89
C GLY A 224 -4.69 -1.15 -18.55
N VAL A 225 -4.57 -2.02 -17.55
CA VAL A 225 -3.29 -2.62 -17.16
C VAL A 225 -2.77 -3.57 -18.23
N ILE A 226 -3.63 -4.37 -18.90
CA ILE A 226 -3.23 -5.20 -20.06
C ILE A 226 -2.62 -4.32 -21.15
N TRP A 227 -3.28 -3.22 -21.48
CA TRP A 227 -2.77 -2.28 -22.46
C TRP A 227 -1.41 -1.71 -22.05
N LEU A 228 -1.26 -1.26 -20.80
CA LEU A 228 0.01 -0.77 -20.25
C LEU A 228 1.13 -1.80 -20.37
N LEU A 229 0.87 -3.07 -20.01
CA LEU A 229 1.88 -4.13 -20.05
C LEU A 229 2.33 -4.43 -21.48
N LYS A 230 1.42 -4.35 -22.47
CA LYS A 230 1.74 -4.57 -23.88
C LYS A 230 2.49 -3.40 -24.53
N ARG A 231 2.35 -2.18 -23.99
CA ARG A 231 2.96 -0.95 -24.52
C ARG A 231 4.27 -0.55 -23.84
N SER A 232 4.75 -1.36 -22.92
CA SER A 232 6.03 -1.10 -22.26
C SER A 232 7.19 -1.32 -23.23
N PRO A 233 8.12 -0.36 -23.39
CA PRO A 233 9.38 -0.61 -24.08
C PRO A 233 10.17 -1.68 -23.30
N LYS A 234 10.59 -2.72 -23.98
CA LYS A 234 11.47 -3.73 -23.41
C LYS A 234 12.91 -3.25 -23.53
N ASN A 235 13.70 -3.34 -22.44
CA ASN A 235 15.14 -3.05 -22.43
C ASN A 235 15.50 -1.62 -22.86
N PHE A 236 14.86 -0.61 -22.25
CA PHE A 236 15.25 0.77 -22.47
C PHE A 236 16.57 1.05 -21.72
N ASN A 237 17.66 1.18 -22.46
CA ASN A 237 18.97 1.59 -21.95
C ASN A 237 19.39 2.90 -22.61
N ALA A 238 19.73 3.91 -21.82
CA ALA A 238 20.29 5.16 -22.28
C ALA A 238 21.73 5.32 -21.75
N LYS A 239 22.64 5.77 -22.60
CA LYS A 239 24.00 6.13 -22.24
C LYS A 239 24.26 7.57 -22.64
N GLU A 240 24.76 8.37 -21.71
CA GLU A 240 25.23 9.71 -22.00
C GLU A 240 26.48 9.63 -22.90
N VAL A 241 26.47 10.35 -23.99
CA VAL A 241 27.63 10.55 -24.86
C VAL A 241 28.34 11.81 -24.36
N LYS A 242 29.55 11.64 -23.84
CA LYS A 242 30.42 12.75 -23.42
C LYS A 242 31.25 13.25 -24.58
#